data_69746108a9741965f9776ecaca788700
#
_entry.id   69746108a9741965f9776ecaca788700
#
_cell.length_a   1.000
_cell.length_b   1.000
_cell.length_c   1.000
_cell.angle_alpha   90.00
_cell.angle_beta   90.00
_cell.angle_gamma   90.00
#
_symmetry.space_group_name_H-M   'P 1'
#
loop_
_entity.id
_entity.type
_entity.pdbx_description
1 polymer ?
#
loop_
_entity_poly.entity_id
_entity_poly.type
_entity_poly.pdbx_seq_one_letter_code
_entity_poly.pdbx_strand_id
1 'polypeptide(L)'
;MMYPSFRYDFSDFFGQTVTLWGGYSMNMVQFISTVIGIVLSIMCYIFQAVALYSMAKRQGIKPAGLAWVPIVNFYLLGKLADVIGRAEGRNTHRRVSLLVLHIILSAFSFGLLAYLPMVLDFLFQFMLYYNYYQPYVGSGSDTFAPVIAPALLTFFSAIIIGALAIIYFVFLMRAVYIILKDRAPKNCALLIVLCIFINYAIGPCLFAVRNKPSMAGARLSFLQRQQEEAEATARYQREQMAKAAAERAEQQNKPPVKWDEIHNDGDSAE
;
A
#
# COMPACT_ATOMS: atom_id res chain seq x y z
N MET A 1 57.74 -28.56 23.90
CA MET A 1 56.33 -28.64 23.46
C MET A 1 55.96 -27.31 22.89
N MET A 2 55.90 -27.19 21.55
CA MET A 2 55.48 -25.97 20.87
C MET A 2 53.97 -26.05 20.71
N TYR A 3 53.22 -25.17 21.35
CA TYR A 3 51.80 -25.02 21.09
C TYR A 3 51.65 -24.40 19.71
N PRO A 4 50.83 -24.97 18.79
CA PRO A 4 50.51 -24.31 17.54
C PRO A 4 49.69 -23.08 17.90
N SER A 5 50.25 -21.89 17.64
CA SER A 5 49.49 -20.64 17.70
C SER A 5 48.45 -20.68 16.57
N PHE A 6 47.21 -20.97 16.93
CA PHE A 6 46.06 -20.79 16.04
C PHE A 6 45.91 -19.27 15.76
N ARG A 7 46.61 -18.79 14.76
CA ARG A 7 46.39 -17.49 14.17
C ARG A 7 45.21 -17.67 13.23
N TYR A 8 44.00 -17.40 13.70
CA TYR A 8 42.87 -17.20 12.79
C TYR A 8 43.17 -15.95 11.97
N ASP A 9 43.60 -16.16 10.73
CA ASP A 9 43.74 -15.06 9.79
C ASP A 9 42.33 -14.66 9.33
N PHE A 10 41.94 -13.42 9.61
CA PHE A 10 40.60 -12.91 9.29
C PHE A 10 40.36 -12.93 7.76
N SER A 11 41.41 -12.96 6.95
CA SER A 11 41.40 -13.15 5.50
C SER A 11 40.87 -14.52 5.08
N ASP A 12 41.15 -15.59 5.83
CA ASP A 12 40.67 -16.95 5.54
C ASP A 12 39.15 -17.07 5.71
N PHE A 13 38.57 -16.28 6.63
CA PHE A 13 37.11 -16.25 6.83
C PHE A 13 36.39 -15.63 5.64
N PHE A 14 36.94 -14.57 5.02
CA PHE A 14 36.32 -13.91 3.86
C PHE A 14 36.47 -14.69 2.55
N GLY A 15 37.47 -15.59 2.47
CA GLY A 15 37.71 -16.46 1.31
C GLY A 15 36.91 -17.76 1.30
N GLN A 16 36.24 -18.12 2.42
CA GLN A 16 35.44 -19.33 2.48
C GLN A 16 34.18 -19.24 1.61
N THR A 17 33.98 -20.24 0.76
CA THR A 17 32.77 -20.37 -0.08
C THR A 17 31.82 -21.36 0.57
N VAL A 18 30.54 -20.97 0.66
CA VAL A 18 29.44 -21.83 1.09
C VAL A 18 28.75 -22.36 -0.18
N THR A 19 28.76 -23.67 -0.36
CA THR A 19 28.00 -24.31 -1.44
C THR A 19 26.55 -24.48 -1.03
N LEU A 20 25.64 -23.85 -1.75
CA LEU A 20 24.20 -24.03 -1.59
C LEU A 20 23.69 -25.19 -2.44
N TRP A 21 22.53 -25.69 -2.08
CA TRP A 21 21.85 -26.76 -2.82
C TRP A 21 21.69 -26.33 -4.29
N GLY A 22 22.24 -27.12 -5.23
CA GLY A 22 22.27 -26.80 -6.67
C GLY A 22 23.63 -26.32 -7.20
N GLY A 23 24.72 -26.40 -6.43
CA GLY A 23 26.09 -26.12 -6.89
C GLY A 23 26.51 -24.64 -6.93
N TYR A 24 25.65 -23.73 -6.45
CA TYR A 24 26.01 -22.31 -6.33
C TYR A 24 26.94 -22.10 -5.14
N SER A 25 28.14 -21.61 -5.37
CA SER A 25 29.08 -21.21 -4.34
C SER A 25 28.94 -19.70 -4.05
N MET A 26 28.65 -19.34 -2.81
CA MET A 26 28.64 -17.95 -2.33
C MET A 26 29.79 -17.73 -1.35
N ASN A 27 30.41 -16.56 -1.39
CA ASN A 27 31.37 -16.17 -0.34
C ASN A 27 30.61 -16.05 1.00
N MET A 28 31.31 -16.45 2.10
CA MET A 28 30.73 -16.44 3.44
C MET A 28 30.12 -15.07 3.83
N VAL A 29 30.76 -13.98 3.45
CA VAL A 29 30.29 -12.61 3.67
C VAL A 29 28.96 -12.35 2.93
N GLN A 30 28.87 -12.81 1.69
CA GLN A 30 27.66 -12.66 0.87
C GLN A 30 26.51 -13.50 1.43
N PHE A 31 26.78 -14.72 1.91
CA PHE A 31 25.79 -15.55 2.59
C PHE A 31 25.25 -14.89 3.85
N ILE A 32 26.15 -14.41 4.75
CA ILE A 32 25.76 -13.72 5.99
C ILE A 32 24.96 -12.47 5.69
N SER A 33 25.40 -11.64 4.72
CA SER A 33 24.69 -10.41 4.35
C SER A 33 23.29 -10.70 3.80
N THR A 34 23.13 -11.78 3.03
CA THR A 34 21.84 -12.23 2.51
C THR A 34 20.90 -12.67 3.63
N VAL A 35 21.40 -13.46 4.58
CA VAL A 35 20.62 -13.91 5.74
C VAL A 35 20.18 -12.72 6.59
N ILE A 36 21.08 -11.78 6.89
CA ILE A 36 20.75 -10.55 7.61
C ILE A 36 19.68 -9.74 6.84
N GLY A 37 19.84 -9.60 5.53
CA GLY A 37 18.88 -8.90 4.67
C GLY A 37 17.49 -9.52 4.71
N ILE A 38 17.39 -10.85 4.67
CA ILE A 38 16.12 -11.59 4.77
C ILE A 38 15.48 -11.35 6.14
N VAL A 39 16.22 -11.47 7.23
CA VAL A 39 15.73 -11.25 8.59
C VAL A 39 15.21 -9.83 8.76
N LEU A 40 15.98 -8.82 8.32
CA LEU A 40 15.55 -7.41 8.35
C LEU A 40 14.28 -7.18 7.52
N SER A 41 14.17 -7.79 6.34
CA SER A 41 12.98 -7.67 5.50
C SER A 41 11.73 -8.23 6.18
N ILE A 42 11.84 -9.40 6.81
CA ILE A 42 10.75 -10.01 7.57
C ILE A 42 10.35 -9.13 8.76
N MET A 43 11.31 -8.62 9.52
CA MET A 43 11.07 -7.72 10.65
C MET A 43 10.33 -6.44 10.20
N CYS A 44 10.83 -5.79 9.16
CA CYS A 44 10.21 -4.58 8.61
C CYS A 44 8.80 -4.84 8.08
N TYR A 45 8.58 -5.99 7.43
CA TYR A 45 7.25 -6.42 7.00
C TYR A 45 6.29 -6.61 8.18
N ILE A 46 6.72 -7.27 9.26
CA ILE A 46 5.92 -7.45 10.47
C ILE A 46 5.54 -6.09 11.08
N PHE A 47 6.48 -5.17 11.22
CA PHE A 47 6.20 -3.82 11.71
C PHE A 47 5.18 -3.09 10.83
N GLN A 48 5.30 -3.20 9.52
CA GLN A 48 4.35 -2.62 8.58
C GLN A 48 2.96 -3.24 8.70
N ALA A 49 2.86 -4.57 8.77
CA ALA A 49 1.60 -5.29 8.91
C ALA A 49 0.87 -4.93 10.21
N VAL A 50 1.58 -4.94 11.35
CA VAL A 50 1.03 -4.54 12.66
C VAL A 50 0.58 -3.08 12.65
N ALA A 51 1.38 -2.18 12.06
CA ALA A 51 1.03 -0.77 11.95
C ALA A 51 -0.26 -0.57 11.15
N LEU A 52 -0.34 -1.15 9.94
CA LEU A 52 -1.50 -1.04 9.08
C LEU A 52 -2.74 -1.68 9.68
N TYR A 53 -2.60 -2.87 10.29
CA TYR A 53 -3.69 -3.53 11.00
C TYR A 53 -4.29 -2.64 12.10
N SER A 54 -3.44 -2.10 12.97
CA SER A 54 -3.88 -1.26 14.09
C SER A 54 -4.51 0.05 13.61
N MET A 55 -3.93 0.67 12.56
CA MET A 55 -4.46 1.90 11.97
C MET A 55 -5.80 1.66 11.27
N ALA A 56 -5.94 0.58 10.49
CA ALA A 56 -7.18 0.21 9.81
C ALA A 56 -8.30 -0.12 10.81
N LYS A 57 -8.00 -0.88 11.87
CA LYS A 57 -8.96 -1.22 12.92
C LYS A 57 -9.50 0.02 13.63
N ARG A 58 -8.64 0.99 13.96
CA ARG A 58 -9.04 2.26 14.59
C ARG A 58 -9.90 3.14 13.69
N GLN A 59 -9.72 3.07 12.38
CA GLN A 59 -10.52 3.84 11.42
C GLN A 59 -11.75 3.08 10.91
N GLY A 60 -12.06 1.91 11.48
CA GLY A 60 -13.21 1.10 11.07
C GLY A 60 -13.10 0.51 9.66
N ILE A 61 -11.90 0.45 9.09
CA ILE A 61 -11.67 -0.08 7.74
C ILE A 61 -11.72 -1.62 7.80
N LYS A 62 -12.74 -2.19 7.17
CA LYS A 62 -12.89 -3.65 7.04
C LYS A 62 -12.47 -4.11 5.63
N PRO A 63 -11.84 -5.31 5.49
CA PRO A 63 -11.27 -6.17 6.53
C PRO A 63 -9.83 -5.75 6.90
N ALA A 64 -9.57 -5.45 8.17
CA ALA A 64 -8.25 -5.06 8.67
C ALA A 64 -7.21 -6.19 8.56
N GLY A 65 -7.64 -7.45 8.60
CA GLY A 65 -6.78 -8.64 8.51
C GLY A 65 -5.97 -8.73 7.20
N LEU A 66 -6.37 -8.04 6.15
CA LEU A 66 -5.60 -7.95 4.90
C LEU A 66 -4.19 -7.36 5.06
N ALA A 67 -3.91 -6.68 6.19
CA ALA A 67 -2.57 -6.18 6.51
C ALA A 67 -1.50 -7.30 6.56
N TRP A 68 -1.90 -8.53 6.88
CA TRP A 68 -0.99 -9.68 7.00
C TRP A 68 -0.72 -10.41 5.67
N VAL A 69 -1.41 -10.05 4.60
CA VAL A 69 -1.17 -10.63 3.27
C VAL A 69 -0.20 -9.73 2.50
N PRO A 70 1.00 -10.21 2.11
CA PRO A 70 2.07 -9.38 1.56
C PRO A 70 1.66 -8.51 0.36
N ILE A 71 0.92 -9.08 -0.58
CA ILE A 71 0.48 -8.36 -1.79
C ILE A 71 -0.65 -7.37 -1.45
N VAL A 72 -1.60 -7.80 -0.61
CA VAL A 72 -2.81 -7.01 -0.29
C VAL A 72 -2.54 -5.91 0.74
N ASN A 73 -1.42 -6.00 1.45
CA ASN A 73 -0.93 -4.97 2.37
C ASN A 73 -0.86 -3.59 1.69
N PHE A 74 -0.38 -3.53 0.45
CA PHE A 74 -0.30 -2.28 -0.33
C PHE A 74 -1.67 -1.72 -0.73
N TYR A 75 -2.67 -2.60 -0.95
CA TYR A 75 -4.05 -2.17 -1.11
C TYR A 75 -4.57 -1.48 0.16
N LEU A 76 -4.30 -2.06 1.34
CA LEU A 76 -4.72 -1.50 2.61
C LEU A 76 -4.03 -0.15 2.89
N LEU A 77 -2.74 -0.05 2.56
CA LEU A 77 -1.99 1.22 2.63
C LEU A 77 -2.64 2.29 1.75
N GLY A 78 -2.96 1.95 0.50
CA GLY A 78 -3.65 2.84 -0.43
C GLY A 78 -5.06 3.22 0.06
N LYS A 79 -5.83 2.25 0.61
CA LYS A 79 -7.16 2.49 1.16
C LYS A 79 -7.11 3.43 2.36
N LEU A 80 -6.11 3.29 3.23
CA LEU A 80 -5.89 4.19 4.36
C LEU A 80 -5.58 5.63 3.87
N ALA A 81 -4.70 5.77 2.87
CA ALA A 81 -4.39 7.06 2.27
C ALA A 81 -5.59 7.68 1.55
N ASP A 82 -6.47 6.87 0.92
CA ASP A 82 -7.70 7.35 0.28
C ASP A 82 -8.75 7.82 1.29
N VAL A 83 -8.85 7.17 2.45
CA VAL A 83 -9.76 7.61 3.54
C VAL A 83 -9.31 8.97 4.08
N ILE A 84 -8.01 9.15 4.31
CA ILE A 84 -7.44 10.42 4.73
C ILE A 84 -7.64 11.49 3.65
N GLY A 85 -7.39 11.15 2.38
CA GLY A 85 -7.59 12.06 1.25
C GLY A 85 -9.04 12.54 1.10
N ARG A 86 -10.01 11.64 1.32
CA ARG A 86 -11.44 12.01 1.31
C ARG A 86 -11.82 12.97 2.42
N ALA A 87 -11.25 12.82 3.61
CA ALA A 87 -11.44 13.79 4.69
C ALA A 87 -10.90 15.20 4.35
N GLU A 88 -9.94 15.28 3.41
CA GLU A 88 -9.42 16.53 2.85
C GLU A 88 -10.19 17.02 1.61
N GLY A 89 -11.27 16.33 1.21
CA GLY A 89 -12.08 16.65 0.02
C GLY A 89 -11.47 16.17 -1.31
N ARG A 90 -10.51 15.25 -1.29
CA ARG A 90 -9.85 14.72 -2.49
C ARG A 90 -10.38 13.34 -2.83
N ASN A 91 -11.00 13.19 -3.99
CA ASN A 91 -11.37 11.87 -4.53
C ASN A 91 -10.15 11.23 -5.19
N THR A 92 -9.60 10.20 -4.55
CA THR A 92 -8.43 9.48 -5.07
C THR A 92 -8.68 7.96 -5.05
N HIS A 93 -8.21 7.27 -6.10
CA HIS A 93 -8.32 5.81 -6.24
C HIS A 93 -6.96 5.10 -6.03
N ARG A 94 -6.16 5.59 -5.08
CA ARG A 94 -4.79 5.11 -4.84
C ARG A 94 -4.72 3.64 -4.44
N ARG A 95 -5.76 3.13 -3.77
CA ARG A 95 -5.85 1.73 -3.35
C ARG A 95 -5.71 0.75 -4.51
N VAL A 96 -6.39 1.03 -5.63
CA VAL A 96 -6.36 0.15 -6.82
C VAL A 96 -5.04 0.34 -7.56
N SER A 97 -4.60 1.60 -7.76
CA SER A 97 -3.35 1.90 -8.47
C SER A 97 -2.14 1.27 -7.80
N LEU A 98 -2.02 1.33 -6.45
CA LEU A 98 -0.92 0.71 -5.72
C LEU A 98 -0.95 -0.82 -5.83
N LEU A 99 -2.13 -1.44 -5.71
CA LEU A 99 -2.26 -2.90 -5.82
C LEU A 99 -1.90 -3.38 -7.22
N VAL A 100 -2.50 -2.79 -8.25
CA VAL A 100 -2.27 -3.19 -9.65
C VAL A 100 -0.79 -3.00 -10.02
N LEU A 101 -0.21 -1.85 -9.67
CA LEU A 101 1.18 -1.57 -9.98
C LEU A 101 2.13 -2.50 -9.23
N HIS A 102 1.82 -2.87 -7.98
CA HIS A 102 2.59 -3.85 -7.21
C HIS A 102 2.52 -5.25 -7.83
N ILE A 103 1.34 -5.69 -8.27
CA ILE A 103 1.15 -7.00 -8.93
C ILE A 103 1.95 -7.03 -10.26
N ILE A 104 1.81 -5.99 -11.08
CA ILE A 104 2.53 -5.89 -12.35
C ILE A 104 4.05 -5.94 -12.10
N LEU A 105 4.56 -5.10 -11.19
CA LEU A 105 5.98 -5.04 -10.87
C LEU A 105 6.50 -6.38 -10.33
N SER A 106 5.74 -7.05 -9.45
CA SER A 106 6.08 -8.37 -8.92
C SER A 106 6.14 -9.43 -10.02
N ALA A 107 5.14 -9.48 -10.90
CA ALA A 107 5.10 -10.42 -12.01
C ALA A 107 6.30 -10.25 -12.96
N PHE A 108 6.61 -9.01 -13.34
CA PHE A 108 7.78 -8.70 -14.17
C PHE A 108 9.10 -9.02 -13.46
N SER A 109 9.21 -8.72 -12.15
CA SER A 109 10.42 -9.01 -11.36
C SER A 109 10.65 -10.53 -11.24
N PHE A 110 9.61 -11.33 -11.02
CA PHE A 110 9.72 -12.78 -11.00
C PHE A 110 10.10 -13.34 -12.39
N GLY A 111 9.52 -12.81 -13.46
CA GLY A 111 9.88 -13.19 -14.82
C GLY A 111 11.34 -12.89 -15.13
N LEU A 112 11.82 -11.69 -14.77
CA LEU A 112 13.22 -11.32 -14.96
C LEU A 112 14.16 -12.19 -14.11
N LEU A 113 13.80 -12.45 -12.85
CA LEU A 113 14.61 -13.28 -11.96
C LEU A 113 14.76 -14.73 -12.47
N ALA A 114 13.70 -15.28 -13.06
CA ALA A 114 13.74 -16.61 -13.68
C ALA A 114 14.57 -16.63 -14.98
N TYR A 115 14.53 -15.55 -15.76
CA TYR A 115 15.22 -15.45 -17.06
C TYR A 115 16.70 -15.04 -16.92
N LEU A 116 17.06 -14.28 -15.89
CA LEU A 116 18.39 -13.73 -15.69
C LEU A 116 19.51 -14.81 -15.62
N PRO A 117 19.37 -15.94 -14.90
CA PRO A 117 20.38 -16.98 -14.87
C PRO A 117 20.66 -17.55 -16.26
N MET A 118 19.62 -17.76 -17.07
CA MET A 118 19.74 -18.27 -18.44
C MET A 118 20.53 -17.29 -19.34
N VAL A 119 20.28 -15.99 -19.19
CA VAL A 119 21.03 -14.95 -19.92
C VAL A 119 22.48 -14.86 -19.47
N LEU A 120 22.74 -14.94 -18.17
CA LEU A 120 24.10 -14.91 -17.62
C LEU A 120 24.90 -16.13 -18.04
N ASP A 121 24.31 -17.33 -18.03
CA ASP A 121 24.95 -18.55 -18.49
C ASP A 121 25.29 -18.47 -19.98
N PHE A 122 24.35 -17.99 -20.78
CA PHE A 122 24.57 -17.76 -22.20
C PHE A 122 25.69 -16.74 -22.48
N LEU A 123 25.72 -15.59 -21.77
CA LEU A 123 26.77 -14.60 -21.88
C LEU A 123 28.13 -15.14 -21.45
N PHE A 124 28.15 -15.97 -20.39
CA PHE A 124 29.38 -16.59 -19.91
C PHE A 124 29.92 -17.60 -20.93
N GLN A 125 29.10 -18.45 -21.50
CA GLN A 125 29.47 -19.38 -22.55
C GLN A 125 29.96 -18.62 -23.80
N PHE A 126 29.30 -17.55 -24.16
CA PHE A 126 29.73 -16.69 -25.29
C PHE A 126 31.08 -16.04 -25.02
N MET A 127 31.34 -15.51 -23.80
CA MET A 127 32.65 -14.95 -23.43
C MET A 127 33.76 -16.01 -23.52
N LEU A 128 33.51 -17.23 -23.05
CA LEU A 128 34.44 -18.36 -23.18
C LEU A 128 34.69 -18.68 -24.65
N TYR A 129 33.63 -18.79 -25.46
CA TYR A 129 33.76 -19.05 -26.87
C TYR A 129 34.56 -17.98 -27.59
N TYR A 130 34.27 -16.70 -27.35
CA TYR A 130 34.97 -15.55 -27.94
C TYR A 130 36.46 -15.54 -27.58
N ASN A 131 36.82 -15.77 -26.33
CA ASN A 131 38.22 -15.76 -25.88
C ASN A 131 39.03 -16.97 -26.37
N TYR A 132 38.43 -18.13 -26.49
CA TYR A 132 39.13 -19.37 -26.82
C TYR A 132 39.12 -19.73 -28.31
N TYR A 133 38.05 -19.42 -29.05
CA TYR A 133 37.86 -19.88 -30.42
C TYR A 133 37.99 -18.81 -31.47
N GLN A 134 37.85 -17.50 -31.14
CA GLN A 134 37.95 -16.44 -32.14
C GLN A 134 39.27 -16.39 -32.94
N PRO A 135 40.44 -16.69 -32.36
CA PRO A 135 41.66 -16.72 -33.16
C PRO A 135 41.70 -17.74 -34.28
N TYR A 136 40.80 -18.71 -34.27
CA TYR A 136 40.73 -19.84 -35.23
C TYR A 136 39.56 -19.76 -36.21
N VAL A 137 38.59 -18.87 -36.01
CA VAL A 137 37.41 -18.77 -36.89
C VAL A 137 37.53 -17.47 -37.68
N GLY A 138 37.68 -17.61 -39.01
CA GLY A 138 37.66 -16.46 -39.93
C GLY A 138 36.37 -15.66 -39.79
N SER A 139 36.47 -14.36 -40.04
CA SER A 139 35.47 -13.33 -39.86
C SER A 139 34.08 -13.58 -40.50
N GLY A 140 33.34 -14.56 -39.99
CA GLY A 140 31.94 -14.77 -40.38
C GLY A 140 31.02 -13.92 -39.48
N SER A 141 30.31 -12.98 -40.08
CA SER A 141 29.37 -12.05 -39.42
C SER A 141 28.18 -12.70 -38.73
N ASP A 142 27.99 -14.03 -38.94
CA ASP A 142 26.78 -14.74 -38.52
C ASP A 142 26.77 -15.21 -37.07
N THR A 143 27.91 -15.10 -36.35
CA THR A 143 28.05 -15.58 -34.98
C THR A 143 27.52 -14.59 -33.94
N PHE A 144 27.27 -13.32 -34.27
CA PHE A 144 26.86 -12.30 -33.31
C PHE A 144 25.34 -12.19 -33.11
N ALA A 145 24.55 -12.57 -34.13
CA ALA A 145 23.09 -12.42 -34.07
C ALA A 145 22.43 -13.16 -32.89
N PRO A 146 22.78 -14.41 -32.54
CA PRO A 146 22.16 -15.13 -31.44
C PRO A 146 22.46 -14.52 -30.04
N VAL A 147 23.51 -13.69 -29.93
CA VAL A 147 23.92 -13.06 -28.66
C VAL A 147 23.28 -11.70 -28.47
N ILE A 148 23.21 -10.93 -29.55
CA ILE A 148 22.72 -9.55 -29.51
C ILE A 148 21.24 -9.51 -29.15
N ALA A 149 20.42 -10.40 -29.68
CA ALA A 149 18.98 -10.40 -29.44
C ALA A 149 18.59 -10.61 -27.96
N PRO A 150 19.09 -11.65 -27.24
CA PRO A 150 18.77 -11.82 -25.81
C PRO A 150 19.38 -10.72 -24.94
N ALA A 151 20.55 -10.17 -25.28
CA ALA A 151 21.17 -9.07 -24.55
C ALA A 151 20.33 -7.78 -24.67
N LEU A 152 19.86 -7.44 -25.88
CA LEU A 152 18.97 -6.30 -26.11
C LEU A 152 17.64 -6.51 -25.39
N LEU A 153 17.03 -7.70 -25.45
CA LEU A 153 15.77 -8.00 -24.76
C LEU A 153 15.90 -7.80 -23.26
N THR A 154 17.01 -8.26 -22.66
CA THR A 154 17.29 -8.08 -21.23
C THR A 154 17.48 -6.61 -20.87
N PHE A 155 18.22 -5.88 -21.69
CA PHE A 155 18.45 -4.46 -21.49
C PHE A 155 17.15 -3.65 -21.56
N PHE A 156 16.32 -3.86 -22.57
CA PHE A 156 15.02 -3.18 -22.67
C PHE A 156 14.05 -3.58 -21.56
N SER A 157 14.02 -4.86 -21.18
CA SER A 157 13.19 -5.30 -20.04
C SER A 157 13.62 -4.67 -18.73
N ALA A 158 14.91 -4.53 -18.48
CA ALA A 158 15.45 -3.84 -17.29
C ALA A 158 15.05 -2.35 -17.25
N ILE A 159 15.08 -1.66 -18.40
CA ILE A 159 14.63 -0.26 -18.49
C ILE A 159 13.14 -0.15 -18.17
N ILE A 160 12.31 -1.02 -18.73
CA ILE A 160 10.85 -1.01 -18.49
C ILE A 160 10.55 -1.28 -17.01
N ILE A 161 11.21 -2.28 -16.41
CA ILE A 161 11.05 -2.60 -14.99
C ILE A 161 11.54 -1.44 -14.13
N GLY A 162 12.67 -0.82 -14.46
CA GLY A 162 13.18 0.36 -13.77
C GLY A 162 12.21 1.54 -13.79
N ALA A 163 11.61 1.82 -14.95
CA ALA A 163 10.60 2.87 -15.08
C ALA A 163 9.34 2.57 -14.24
N LEU A 164 8.83 1.34 -14.31
CA LEU A 164 7.68 0.90 -13.49
C LEU A 164 8.00 0.96 -12.00
N ALA A 165 9.21 0.59 -11.59
CA ALA A 165 9.66 0.66 -10.20
C ALA A 165 9.71 2.10 -9.69
N ILE A 166 10.17 3.05 -10.50
CA ILE A 166 10.18 4.49 -10.16
C ILE A 166 8.74 4.99 -9.98
N ILE A 167 7.85 4.68 -10.91
CA ILE A 167 6.43 5.07 -10.82
C ILE A 167 5.80 4.48 -9.55
N TYR A 168 6.00 3.19 -9.29
CA TYR A 168 5.52 2.52 -8.08
C TYR A 168 6.06 3.18 -6.81
N PHE A 169 7.36 3.48 -6.76
CA PHE A 169 8.00 4.13 -5.63
C PHE A 169 7.40 5.52 -5.34
N VAL A 170 7.15 6.32 -6.37
CA VAL A 170 6.50 7.64 -6.22
C VAL A 170 5.09 7.50 -5.64
N PHE A 171 4.28 6.55 -6.14
CA PHE A 171 2.93 6.31 -5.62
C PHE A 171 2.96 5.82 -4.17
N LEU A 172 3.88 4.92 -3.85
CA LEU A 172 4.10 4.38 -2.51
C LEU A 172 4.49 5.50 -1.53
N MET A 173 5.51 6.29 -1.86
CA MET A 173 5.98 7.39 -1.03
C MET A 173 4.90 8.46 -0.82
N ARG A 174 4.09 8.74 -1.84
CA ARG A 174 2.97 9.67 -1.73
C ARG A 174 1.88 9.15 -0.78
N ALA A 175 1.59 7.84 -0.79
CA ALA A 175 0.64 7.23 0.14
C ALA A 175 1.19 7.28 1.58
N VAL A 176 2.45 6.91 1.79
CA VAL A 176 3.14 6.97 3.09
C VAL A 176 3.19 8.40 3.62
N TYR A 177 3.52 9.38 2.76
CA TYR A 177 3.55 10.80 3.12
C TYR A 177 2.20 11.30 3.68
N ILE A 178 1.10 10.93 3.04
CA ILE A 178 -0.25 11.33 3.48
C ILE A 178 -0.56 10.78 4.88
N ILE A 179 -0.22 9.50 5.12
CA ILE A 179 -0.43 8.85 6.42
C ILE A 179 0.45 9.49 7.51
N LEU A 180 1.73 9.76 7.19
CA LEU A 180 2.66 10.39 8.12
C LEU A 180 2.26 11.84 8.43
N LYS A 181 1.81 12.59 7.42
CA LYS A 181 1.33 13.97 7.58
C LYS A 181 0.11 14.04 8.49
N ASP A 182 -0.83 13.11 8.33
CA ASP A 182 -2.05 13.04 9.16
C ASP A 182 -1.74 12.74 10.63
N ARG A 183 -0.75 11.87 10.90
CA ARG A 183 -0.48 11.39 12.26
C ARG A 183 0.69 12.08 12.96
N ALA A 184 1.65 12.57 12.22
CA ALA A 184 2.87 13.18 12.76
C ALA A 184 3.29 14.41 11.93
N PRO A 185 2.48 15.48 11.85
CA PRO A 185 2.75 16.62 10.98
C PRO A 185 4.09 17.29 11.28
N LYS A 186 4.49 17.38 12.56
CA LYS A 186 5.76 18.01 12.98
C LYS A 186 7.00 17.25 12.48
N ASN A 187 6.94 15.93 12.42
CA ASN A 187 8.09 15.07 12.08
C ASN A 187 7.95 14.43 10.69
N CYS A 188 6.93 14.81 9.93
CA CYS A 188 6.62 14.19 8.64
C CYS A 188 7.78 14.28 7.65
N ALA A 189 8.44 15.45 7.54
CA ALA A 189 9.55 15.67 6.63
C ALA A 189 10.74 14.74 6.95
N LEU A 190 11.11 14.62 8.21
CA LEU A 190 12.21 13.75 8.64
C LEU A 190 11.88 12.27 8.38
N LEU A 191 10.66 11.84 8.71
CA LEU A 191 10.25 10.45 8.53
C LEU A 191 10.19 10.06 7.04
N ILE A 192 9.74 10.96 6.16
CA ILE A 192 9.69 10.67 4.72
C ILE A 192 11.09 10.62 4.10
N VAL A 193 11.99 11.51 4.51
CA VAL A 193 13.39 11.47 4.10
C VAL A 193 14.02 10.15 4.51
N LEU A 194 13.79 9.71 5.75
CA LEU A 194 14.28 8.42 6.23
C LEU A 194 13.73 7.26 5.40
N CYS A 195 12.43 7.28 5.02
CA CYS A 195 11.82 6.26 4.17
C CYS A 195 12.37 6.27 2.74
N ILE A 196 12.79 7.42 2.20
CA ILE A 196 13.39 7.52 0.87
C ILE A 196 14.80 6.93 0.84
N PHE A 197 15.63 7.28 1.82
CA PHE A 197 17.01 6.79 1.87
C PHE A 197 17.11 5.34 2.36
N ILE A 198 16.26 4.94 3.28
CA ILE A 198 16.24 3.60 3.85
C ILE A 198 14.87 2.99 3.53
N ASN A 199 14.78 2.29 2.40
CA ASN A 199 13.53 1.66 1.96
C ASN A 199 12.90 0.74 3.03
N TYR A 200 13.73 0.09 3.84
CA TYR A 200 13.30 -0.73 4.97
C TYR A 200 12.68 0.08 6.13
N ALA A 201 12.87 1.40 6.18
CA ALA A 201 12.36 2.24 7.27
C ALA A 201 10.84 2.48 7.21
N ILE A 202 10.16 2.17 6.09
CA ILE A 202 8.72 2.37 5.95
C ILE A 202 7.94 1.65 7.06
N GLY A 203 8.26 0.37 7.31
CA GLY A 203 7.62 -0.42 8.35
C GLY A 203 7.79 0.20 9.75
N PRO A 204 9.02 0.40 10.24
CA PRO A 204 9.31 1.06 11.52
C PRO A 204 8.70 2.46 11.65
N CYS A 205 8.74 3.29 10.60
CA CYS A 205 8.14 4.63 10.60
C CYS A 205 6.63 4.59 10.79
N LEU A 206 5.93 3.74 10.05
CA LEU A 206 4.50 3.54 10.21
C LEU A 206 4.14 2.97 11.59
N PHE A 207 4.98 2.06 12.11
CA PHE A 207 4.81 1.49 13.43
C PHE A 207 4.97 2.54 14.54
N ALA A 208 5.92 3.45 14.44
CA ALA A 208 6.14 4.53 15.39
C ALA A 208 4.94 5.50 15.48
N VAL A 209 4.25 5.73 14.36
CA VAL A 209 3.08 6.65 14.33
C VAL A 209 1.73 5.95 14.51
N ARG A 210 1.68 4.61 14.61
CA ARG A 210 0.43 3.83 14.65
C ARG A 210 -0.51 4.25 15.78
N ASN A 211 0.04 4.66 16.91
CA ASN A 211 -0.73 5.00 18.11
C ASN A 211 -1.19 6.46 18.14
N LYS A 212 -0.66 7.31 17.25
CA LYS A 212 -1.05 8.71 17.21
C LYS A 212 -2.46 8.86 16.66
N PRO A 213 -3.26 9.80 17.19
CA PRO A 213 -4.60 10.06 16.67
C PRO A 213 -4.52 10.55 15.21
N SER A 214 -5.49 10.13 14.39
CA SER A 214 -5.65 10.62 13.01
C SER A 214 -6.48 11.89 13.03
N MET A 215 -5.96 12.98 12.50
CA MET A 215 -6.70 14.24 12.35
C MET A 215 -7.84 14.08 11.34
N ALA A 216 -7.62 13.34 10.25
CA ALA A 216 -8.64 13.03 9.27
C ALA A 216 -9.76 12.16 9.84
N GLY A 217 -9.43 11.18 10.70
CA GLY A 217 -10.42 10.33 11.38
C GLY A 217 -11.33 11.14 12.31
N ALA A 218 -10.77 12.07 13.07
CA ALA A 218 -11.54 12.99 13.92
C ALA A 218 -12.46 13.89 13.09
N ARG A 219 -11.97 14.42 11.98
CA ARG A 219 -12.76 15.27 11.08
C ARG A 219 -13.91 14.49 10.41
N LEU A 220 -13.66 13.26 9.97
CA LEU A 220 -14.71 12.41 9.38
C LEU A 220 -15.80 12.06 10.40
N SER A 221 -15.43 11.70 11.64
CA SER A 221 -16.42 11.42 12.68
C SER A 221 -17.26 12.65 13.03
N PHE A 222 -16.66 13.83 13.02
CA PHE A 222 -17.39 15.08 13.21
C PHE A 222 -18.38 15.36 12.07
N LEU A 223 -17.94 15.20 10.82
CA LEU A 223 -18.82 15.38 9.66
C LEU A 223 -19.98 14.35 9.64
N GLN A 224 -19.71 13.11 10.01
CA GLN A 224 -20.75 12.08 10.13
C GLN A 224 -21.79 12.46 11.18
N ARG A 225 -21.37 12.93 12.36
CA ARG A 225 -22.31 13.41 13.39
C ARG A 225 -23.16 14.57 12.89
N GLN A 226 -22.55 15.54 12.20
CA GLN A 226 -23.31 16.65 11.63
C GLN A 226 -24.36 16.16 10.60
N GLN A 227 -24.01 15.16 9.78
CA GLN A 227 -24.96 14.58 8.81
C GLN A 227 -26.10 13.84 9.54
N GLU A 228 -25.79 13.05 10.57
CA GLU A 228 -26.78 12.35 11.38
C GLU A 228 -27.74 13.34 12.07
N GLU A 229 -27.21 14.43 12.63
CA GLU A 229 -28.00 15.49 13.25
C GLU A 229 -28.89 16.21 12.21
N ALA A 230 -28.36 16.50 11.02
CA ALA A 230 -29.13 17.12 9.93
C ALA A 230 -30.24 16.20 9.43
N GLU A 231 -29.96 14.90 9.28
CA GLU A 231 -30.98 13.91 8.89
C GLU A 231 -32.05 13.73 9.97
N ALA A 232 -31.66 13.69 11.25
CA ALA A 232 -32.62 13.62 12.35
C ALA A 232 -33.53 14.86 12.37
N THR A 233 -32.97 16.04 12.19
CA THR A 233 -33.73 17.29 12.10
C THR A 233 -34.67 17.29 10.91
N ALA A 234 -34.20 16.83 9.74
CA ALA A 234 -35.05 16.73 8.55
C ALA A 234 -36.22 15.71 8.71
N ARG A 235 -35.96 14.58 9.40
CA ARG A 235 -37.02 13.60 9.74
C ARG A 235 -38.06 14.23 10.68
N TYR A 236 -37.61 14.91 11.72
CA TYR A 236 -38.50 15.60 12.65
C TYR A 236 -39.36 16.64 11.95
N GLN A 237 -38.79 17.47 11.07
CA GLN A 237 -39.54 18.43 10.27
C GLN A 237 -40.57 17.77 9.36
N ARG A 238 -40.24 16.65 8.69
CA ARG A 238 -41.17 15.89 7.87
C ARG A 238 -42.37 15.35 8.69
N GLU A 239 -42.07 14.81 9.89
CA GLU A 239 -43.11 14.34 10.81
C GLU A 239 -44.05 15.47 11.26
N GLN A 240 -43.48 16.64 11.58
CA GLN A 240 -44.30 17.81 11.94
C GLN A 240 -45.18 18.30 10.78
N MET A 241 -44.63 18.36 9.56
CA MET A 241 -45.38 18.70 8.38
C MET A 241 -46.49 17.67 8.08
N ALA A 242 -46.22 16.37 8.24
CA ALA A 242 -47.20 15.33 8.06
C ALA A 242 -48.33 15.41 9.09
N LYS A 243 -48.06 15.70 10.35
CA LYS A 243 -49.07 15.94 11.40
C LYS A 243 -49.92 17.15 11.08
N ALA A 244 -49.29 18.27 10.73
CA ALA A 244 -50.01 19.49 10.35
C ALA A 244 -50.87 19.29 9.09
N ALA A 245 -50.44 18.49 8.12
CA ALA A 245 -51.24 18.14 6.95
C ALA A 245 -52.44 17.25 7.32
N ALA A 246 -52.24 16.27 8.23
CA ALA A 246 -53.33 15.43 8.72
C ALA A 246 -54.40 16.22 9.50
N GLU A 247 -53.97 17.15 10.36
CA GLU A 247 -54.88 18.05 11.11
C GLU A 247 -55.69 18.93 10.16
N ARG A 248 -55.10 19.48 9.11
CA ARG A 248 -55.80 20.27 8.08
C ARG A 248 -56.80 19.42 7.32
N ALA A 249 -56.44 18.19 6.96
CA ALA A 249 -57.38 17.27 6.28
C ALA A 249 -58.57 16.89 7.17
N GLU A 250 -58.35 16.73 8.45
CA GLU A 250 -59.41 16.45 9.44
C GLU A 250 -60.34 17.66 9.63
N GLN A 251 -59.79 18.87 9.65
CA GLN A 251 -60.59 20.11 9.70
C GLN A 251 -61.44 20.34 8.45
N GLN A 252 -60.91 19.97 7.27
CA GLN A 252 -61.68 20.06 6.02
C GLN A 252 -62.81 19.02 5.92
N ASN A 253 -62.67 17.88 6.58
CA ASN A 253 -63.68 16.82 6.60
C ASN A 253 -64.71 16.99 7.70
N LYS A 254 -64.62 18.01 8.56
CA LYS A 254 -65.68 18.30 9.52
C LYS A 254 -66.89 18.80 8.76
N PRO A 255 -68.09 18.17 8.96
CA PRO A 255 -69.30 18.63 8.33
C PRO A 255 -69.56 20.09 8.71
N PRO A 256 -70.07 20.90 7.77
CA PRO A 256 -70.38 22.31 8.06
C PRO A 256 -71.33 22.38 9.25
N VAL A 257 -70.93 23.20 10.24
CA VAL A 257 -71.77 23.44 11.44
C VAL A 257 -73.16 23.93 10.91
N LYS A 258 -74.19 23.12 11.16
CA LYS A 258 -75.57 23.54 10.87
C LYS A 258 -75.91 24.68 11.80
N TRP A 259 -75.91 25.88 11.29
CA TRP A 259 -76.26 27.11 12.03
C TRP A 259 -77.68 27.08 12.59
N ASP A 260 -78.56 26.16 12.10
CA ASP A 260 -79.96 25.99 12.51
C ASP A 260 -80.09 25.41 13.94
N GLU A 261 -79.06 24.77 14.50
CA GLU A 261 -79.09 24.21 15.89
C GLU A 261 -78.79 25.28 16.97
N ILE A 262 -78.18 26.40 16.63
CA ILE A 262 -77.73 27.40 17.62
C ILE A 262 -78.91 28.41 17.97
N HIS A 263 -79.97 28.46 17.18
CA HIS A 263 -81.04 29.38 17.38
C HIS A 263 -82.29 28.82 18.10
N ASN A 264 -82.26 27.54 18.50
CA ASN A 264 -83.46 26.89 19.08
C ASN A 264 -83.48 26.79 20.60
N ASP A 265 -82.36 27.22 21.31
CA ASP A 265 -82.32 27.16 22.75
C ASP A 265 -82.71 28.49 23.49
N GLY A 266 -83.24 29.47 22.70
CA GLY A 266 -83.55 30.77 23.24
C GLY A 266 -85.05 31.04 23.57
N ASP A 267 -85.99 30.12 23.22
CA ASP A 267 -87.42 30.38 23.37
C ASP A 267 -88.17 29.43 24.31
N SER A 268 -87.58 29.07 25.42
CA SER A 268 -88.37 28.38 26.47
C SER A 268 -88.02 28.95 27.87
N ALA A 269 -88.34 30.22 28.09
CA ALA A 269 -88.46 30.80 29.39
C ALA A 269 -89.59 31.89 29.38
N GLU A 270 -90.80 31.43 29.49
CA GLU A 270 -91.95 32.15 30.15
C GLU A 270 -92.85 31.17 30.91
#